data_0c5973599ddb951561cbe8758aff5d76
#
_entry.id   0c5973599ddb951561cbe8758aff5d76
#
_cell.length_a   1.000
_cell.length_b   1.000
_cell.length_c   1.000
_cell.angle_alpha   90.00
_cell.angle_beta   90.00
_cell.angle_gamma   90.00
#
_symmetry.space_group_name_H-M   'P 1'
#
loop_
_entity.id
_entity.type
_entity.pdbx_description
1 polymer ?
#
loop_
_entity_poly.entity_id
_entity_poly.type
_entity_poly.pdbx_seq_one_letter_code
_entity_poly.pdbx_strand_id
1 'polypeptide(L)'
;MKDLIRFVRHQDAARILEIYAPYITDTVISFEYEVPTPEDFAARVETISSRYPYLVYEREGKVLGYAYASAYNERVAYDYTVDLSVYVDAAFCGQNIGECLYAALLDILEKQGYYNAYACITAINQNSLNFHKRMGFEDAGTHKLAGFKHGRWLDVCWYSKRLKADTEAPQPLKPVSAFSNNDLLQPHETYKK
;
A
#
# COMPACT_ATOMS: atom_id res chain seq x y z
N MET A 1 -18.18 14.08 11.11
CA MET A 1 -16.91 13.32 11.29
C MET A 1 -15.95 13.78 10.21
N LYS A 2 -14.72 14.15 10.57
CA LYS A 2 -13.75 14.64 9.58
C LYS A 2 -12.78 13.50 9.26
N ASP A 3 -12.92 12.92 8.09
CA ASP A 3 -12.00 11.94 7.55
C ASP A 3 -10.84 12.65 6.87
N LEU A 4 -9.61 12.17 7.07
CA LEU A 4 -8.39 12.79 6.60
C LEU A 4 -7.42 11.71 6.09
N ILE A 5 -6.81 11.94 4.92
CA ILE A 5 -5.62 11.20 4.48
C ILE A 5 -4.41 12.11 4.68
N ARG A 6 -3.38 11.58 5.30
CA ARG A 6 -2.12 12.28 5.55
C ARG A 6 -0.91 11.36 5.46
N PHE A 7 0.26 11.92 5.34
CA PHE A 7 1.51 11.18 5.50
C PHE A 7 1.63 10.62 6.93
N VAL A 8 2.25 9.46 7.03
CA VAL A 8 2.55 8.80 8.31
C VAL A 8 3.44 9.69 9.18
N ARG A 9 3.28 9.57 10.50
CA ARG A 9 4.14 10.18 11.51
C ARG A 9 4.76 9.07 12.37
N HIS A 10 5.90 9.32 12.96
CA HIS A 10 6.57 8.35 13.83
C HIS A 10 5.63 7.74 14.89
N GLN A 11 4.80 8.57 15.52
CA GLN A 11 3.83 8.15 16.55
C GLN A 11 2.72 7.21 16.05
N ASP A 12 2.50 7.12 14.73
CA ASP A 12 1.47 6.24 14.17
C ASP A 12 1.92 4.78 14.15
N ALA A 13 3.22 4.51 14.24
CA ALA A 13 3.79 3.17 14.05
C ALA A 13 3.15 2.12 14.97
N ALA A 14 2.94 2.46 16.25
CA ALA A 14 2.29 1.54 17.20
C ALA A 14 0.87 1.18 16.74
N ARG A 15 0.07 2.17 16.32
CA ARG A 15 -1.30 1.92 15.85
C ARG A 15 -1.32 1.16 14.52
N ILE A 16 -0.38 1.43 13.62
CA ILE A 16 -0.23 0.70 12.35
C ILE A 16 0.12 -0.77 12.64
N LEU A 17 0.98 -1.05 13.60
CA LEU A 17 1.30 -2.41 14.02
C LEU A 17 0.08 -3.15 14.59
N GLU A 18 -0.74 -2.47 15.42
CA GLU A 18 -2.01 -3.05 15.91
C GLU A 18 -2.96 -3.44 14.76
N ILE A 19 -3.02 -2.64 13.69
CA ILE A 19 -3.81 -2.96 12.49
C ILE A 19 -3.21 -4.15 11.75
N TYR A 20 -1.87 -4.22 11.65
CA TYR A 20 -1.17 -5.23 10.86
C TYR A 20 -1.08 -6.60 11.55
N ALA A 21 -0.92 -6.64 12.88
CA ALA A 21 -0.68 -7.87 13.62
C ALA A 21 -1.71 -8.98 13.35
N PRO A 22 -3.04 -8.74 13.29
CA PRO A 22 -4.02 -9.77 12.96
C PRO A 22 -3.85 -10.34 11.54
N TYR A 23 -3.35 -9.55 10.58
CA TYR A 23 -3.05 -10.06 9.24
C TYR A 23 -1.89 -11.04 9.23
N ILE A 24 -0.95 -10.90 10.18
CA ILE A 24 0.15 -11.84 10.37
C ILE A 24 -0.33 -13.11 11.07
N THR A 25 -0.99 -12.96 12.22
CA THR A 25 -1.30 -14.12 13.10
C THR A 25 -2.48 -14.94 12.62
N ASP A 26 -3.52 -14.30 12.11
CA ASP A 26 -4.83 -14.93 11.91
C ASP A 26 -5.14 -15.21 10.44
N THR A 27 -4.28 -14.72 9.53
CA THR A 27 -4.53 -14.84 8.09
C THR A 27 -3.31 -15.33 7.30
N VAL A 28 -3.54 -15.65 6.04
CA VAL A 28 -2.50 -15.89 5.03
C VAL A 28 -2.31 -14.69 4.09
N ILE A 29 -2.82 -13.51 4.47
CA ILE A 29 -2.70 -12.28 3.67
C ILE A 29 -1.27 -11.76 3.73
N SER A 30 -0.68 -11.69 4.94
CA SER A 30 0.75 -11.48 5.13
C SER A 30 1.46 -12.83 5.19
N PHE A 31 2.66 -12.91 4.61
CA PHE A 31 3.52 -14.10 4.70
C PHE A 31 4.54 -14.01 5.84
N GLU A 32 4.49 -12.96 6.65
CA GLU A 32 5.22 -12.95 7.92
C GLU A 32 4.61 -13.97 8.89
N TYR A 33 5.45 -14.61 9.70
CA TYR A 33 5.07 -15.62 10.68
C TYR A 33 4.94 -15.05 12.09
N GLU A 34 5.78 -14.07 12.41
CA GLU A 34 5.85 -13.44 13.72
C GLU A 34 5.56 -11.94 13.61
N VAL A 35 4.85 -11.41 14.59
CA VAL A 35 4.63 -9.97 14.69
C VAL A 35 5.96 -9.31 15.09
N PRO A 36 6.47 -8.34 14.31
CA PRO A 36 7.71 -7.66 14.67
C PRO A 36 7.58 -6.91 16.00
N THR A 37 8.70 -6.65 16.66
CA THR A 37 8.69 -5.79 17.84
C THR A 37 8.23 -4.37 17.47
N PRO A 38 7.64 -3.60 18.40
CA PRO A 38 7.25 -2.21 18.12
C PRO A 38 8.43 -1.37 17.61
N GLU A 39 9.64 -1.59 18.13
CA GLU A 39 10.86 -0.89 17.74
C GLU A 39 11.26 -1.21 16.29
N ASP A 40 11.30 -2.51 15.95
CA ASP A 40 11.64 -2.94 14.59
C ASP A 40 10.61 -2.47 13.58
N PHE A 41 9.34 -2.48 13.96
CA PHE A 41 8.27 -2.02 13.08
C PHE A 41 8.31 -0.50 12.88
N ALA A 42 8.59 0.28 13.93
CA ALA A 42 8.76 1.72 13.82
C ALA A 42 9.94 2.08 12.90
N ALA A 43 11.07 1.39 13.05
CA ALA A 43 12.24 1.55 12.17
C ALA A 43 11.91 1.19 10.70
N ARG A 44 11.10 0.15 10.47
CA ARG A 44 10.61 -0.23 9.13
C ARG A 44 9.75 0.89 8.52
N VAL A 45 8.79 1.42 9.28
CA VAL A 45 7.93 2.55 8.83
C VAL A 45 8.78 3.76 8.48
N GLU A 46 9.75 4.13 9.32
CA GLU A 46 10.65 5.25 9.08
C GLU A 46 11.49 5.04 7.81
N THR A 47 12.09 3.86 7.65
CA THR A 47 12.90 3.50 6.48
C THR A 47 12.08 3.61 5.19
N ILE A 48 10.87 3.06 5.15
CA ILE A 48 10.00 3.11 3.97
C ILE A 48 9.55 4.54 3.70
N SER A 49 9.06 5.25 4.72
CA SER A 49 8.50 6.60 4.56
C SER A 49 9.55 7.67 4.22
N SER A 50 10.83 7.42 4.46
CA SER A 50 11.92 8.29 4.03
C SER A 50 12.10 8.34 2.51
N ARG A 51 11.69 7.30 1.79
CA ARG A 51 11.87 7.15 0.33
C ARG A 51 10.57 7.10 -0.45
N TYR A 52 9.52 6.54 0.13
CA TYR A 52 8.24 6.25 -0.52
C TYR A 52 7.07 6.88 0.22
N PRO A 53 5.97 7.22 -0.48
CA PRO A 53 4.74 7.65 0.18
C PRO A 53 4.22 6.56 1.11
N TYR A 54 3.98 6.94 2.36
CA TYR A 54 3.35 6.12 3.39
C TYR A 54 2.19 6.91 3.98
N LEU A 55 0.97 6.51 3.68
CA LEU A 55 -0.26 7.25 3.97
C LEU A 55 -1.08 6.55 5.06
N VAL A 56 -1.73 7.33 5.90
CA VAL A 56 -2.70 6.85 6.87
C VAL A 56 -4.05 7.51 6.64
N TYR A 57 -5.12 6.74 6.87
CA TYR A 57 -6.49 7.25 6.93
C TYR A 57 -6.85 7.47 8.38
N GLU A 58 -7.15 8.71 8.74
CA GLU A 58 -7.49 9.13 10.09
C GLU A 58 -8.94 9.59 10.17
N ARG A 59 -9.67 9.14 11.19
CA ARG A 59 -11.00 9.60 11.55
C ARG A 59 -11.01 9.97 13.03
N GLU A 60 -11.37 11.22 13.34
CA GLU A 60 -11.43 11.72 14.73
C GLU A 60 -10.13 11.47 15.53
N GLY A 61 -8.98 11.63 14.90
CA GLY A 61 -7.68 11.44 15.54
C GLY A 61 -7.22 9.97 15.64
N LYS A 62 -8.02 9.00 15.18
CA LYS A 62 -7.66 7.57 15.18
C LYS A 62 -7.31 7.09 13.77
N VAL A 63 -6.16 6.45 13.61
CA VAL A 63 -5.77 5.77 12.37
C VAL A 63 -6.60 4.49 12.22
N LEU A 64 -7.27 4.35 11.07
CA LEU A 64 -8.15 3.22 10.74
C LEU A 64 -7.61 2.34 9.63
N GLY A 65 -6.61 2.80 8.89
CA GLY A 65 -5.96 2.06 7.82
C GLY A 65 -4.74 2.81 7.30
N TYR A 66 -3.95 2.14 6.52
CA TYR A 66 -2.75 2.71 5.91
C TYR A 66 -2.45 2.06 4.56
N ALA A 67 -1.74 2.79 3.71
CA ALA A 67 -1.21 2.28 2.45
C ALA A 67 0.17 2.90 2.19
N TYR A 68 1.04 2.14 1.56
CA TYR A 68 2.38 2.60 1.24
C TYR A 68 2.90 1.98 -0.06
N ALA A 69 3.89 2.64 -0.63
CA ALA A 69 4.72 2.10 -1.68
C ALA A 69 6.06 1.64 -1.11
N SER A 70 6.68 0.67 -1.76
CA SER A 70 8.03 0.19 -1.47
C SER A 70 8.76 -0.16 -2.76
N ALA A 71 10.06 -0.49 -2.67
CA ALA A 71 10.83 -0.93 -3.83
C ALA A 71 10.23 -2.23 -4.41
N TYR A 72 9.94 -2.21 -5.71
CA TYR A 72 9.59 -3.44 -6.42
C TYR A 72 10.78 -4.40 -6.51
N ASN A 73 11.99 -3.85 -6.72
CA ASN A 73 13.24 -4.59 -6.81
C ASN A 73 14.42 -3.63 -6.51
N GLU A 74 15.53 -4.17 -6.02
CA GLU A 74 16.71 -3.36 -5.64
C GLU A 74 17.56 -2.90 -6.83
N ARG A 75 17.34 -3.40 -8.04
CA ARG A 75 18.11 -3.03 -9.23
C ARG A 75 17.60 -1.72 -9.82
N VAL A 76 18.52 -0.80 -10.14
CA VAL A 76 18.27 0.56 -10.66
C VAL A 76 17.29 0.60 -11.85
N ALA A 77 17.30 -0.41 -12.72
CA ALA A 77 16.36 -0.50 -13.85
C ALA A 77 14.88 -0.53 -13.43
N TYR A 78 14.59 -0.84 -12.16
CA TYR A 78 13.24 -0.87 -11.59
C TYR A 78 12.90 0.37 -10.76
N ASP A 79 13.74 1.41 -10.71
CA ASP A 79 13.52 2.59 -9.87
C ASP A 79 12.20 3.32 -10.14
N TYR A 80 11.63 3.17 -11.35
CA TYR A 80 10.34 3.76 -11.72
C TYR A 80 9.14 2.85 -11.49
N THR A 81 9.35 1.75 -10.76
CA THR A 81 8.34 0.73 -10.45
C THR A 81 8.28 0.53 -8.94
N VAL A 82 7.08 0.48 -8.40
CA VAL A 82 6.83 0.29 -6.96
C VAL A 82 5.94 -0.92 -6.70
N ASP A 83 6.10 -1.52 -5.53
CA ASP A 83 5.15 -2.46 -4.93
C ASP A 83 4.27 -1.73 -3.91
N LEU A 84 2.98 -2.06 -3.89
CA LEU A 84 1.99 -1.38 -3.05
C LEU A 84 1.38 -2.31 -2.02
N SER A 85 1.16 -1.77 -0.83
CA SER A 85 0.45 -2.45 0.25
C SER A 85 -0.65 -1.57 0.81
N VAL A 86 -1.77 -2.19 1.23
CA VAL A 86 -2.86 -1.53 1.93
C VAL A 86 -3.45 -2.45 2.99
N TYR A 87 -3.66 -1.92 4.18
CA TYR A 87 -4.28 -2.61 5.31
C TYR A 87 -5.29 -1.69 5.99
N VAL A 88 -6.42 -2.26 6.37
CA VAL A 88 -7.50 -1.54 7.07
C VAL A 88 -7.83 -2.30 8.34
N ASP A 89 -8.04 -1.60 9.44
CA ASP A 89 -8.53 -2.20 10.68
C ASP A 89 -9.82 -2.99 10.39
N ALA A 90 -9.85 -4.26 10.82
CA ALA A 90 -10.92 -5.19 10.50
C ALA A 90 -12.32 -4.66 10.90
N ALA A 91 -12.40 -3.88 12.00
CA ALA A 91 -13.64 -3.26 12.46
C ALA A 91 -14.18 -2.18 11.49
N PHE A 92 -13.37 -1.70 10.55
CA PHE A 92 -13.70 -0.61 9.62
C PHE A 92 -13.63 -1.05 8.15
N CYS A 93 -13.47 -2.34 7.89
CA CYS A 93 -13.54 -2.87 6.53
C CYS A 93 -14.92 -2.61 5.89
N GLY A 94 -14.95 -2.49 4.55
CA GLY A 94 -16.19 -2.21 3.81
C GLY A 94 -16.66 -0.74 3.84
N GLN A 95 -15.87 0.17 4.42
CA GLN A 95 -16.17 1.61 4.48
C GLN A 95 -15.36 2.43 3.45
N ASN A 96 -14.88 1.80 2.40
CA ASN A 96 -14.11 2.42 1.30
C ASN A 96 -12.77 3.07 1.73
N ILE A 97 -12.29 2.82 2.94
CA ILE A 97 -11.03 3.37 3.47
C ILE A 97 -9.86 2.96 2.57
N GLY A 98 -9.80 1.68 2.19
CA GLY A 98 -8.76 1.18 1.29
C GLY A 98 -8.78 1.86 -0.08
N GLU A 99 -9.97 2.12 -0.64
CA GLU A 99 -10.13 2.80 -1.94
C GLU A 99 -9.65 4.25 -1.88
N CYS A 100 -9.99 4.97 -0.80
CA CYS A 100 -9.51 6.34 -0.58
C CYS A 100 -7.98 6.39 -0.44
N LEU A 101 -7.40 5.49 0.37
CA LEU A 101 -5.95 5.39 0.56
C LEU A 101 -5.23 5.08 -0.75
N TYR A 102 -5.73 4.11 -1.51
CA TYR A 102 -5.11 3.71 -2.77
C TYR A 102 -5.23 4.79 -3.85
N ALA A 103 -6.36 5.48 -3.92
CA ALA A 103 -6.53 6.60 -4.86
C ALA A 103 -5.52 7.72 -4.55
N ALA A 104 -5.34 8.10 -3.28
CA ALA A 104 -4.37 9.09 -2.87
C ALA A 104 -2.92 8.63 -3.10
N LEU A 105 -2.62 7.33 -2.83
CA LEU A 105 -1.30 6.77 -3.05
C LEU A 105 -0.93 6.73 -4.54
N LEU A 106 -1.84 6.30 -5.41
CA LEU A 106 -1.61 6.27 -6.86
C LEU A 106 -1.43 7.67 -7.44
N ASP A 107 -2.22 8.64 -7.02
CA ASP A 107 -2.12 10.03 -7.45
C ASP A 107 -0.77 10.66 -7.06
N ILE A 108 -0.31 10.44 -5.83
CA ILE A 108 0.99 11.00 -5.39
C ILE A 108 2.17 10.32 -6.09
N LEU A 109 2.10 9.01 -6.36
CA LEU A 109 3.12 8.27 -7.10
C LEU A 109 3.23 8.76 -8.56
N GLU A 110 2.11 9.04 -9.21
CA GLU A 110 2.10 9.62 -10.55
C GLU A 110 2.75 11.02 -10.57
N LYS A 111 2.42 11.87 -9.57
CA LYS A 111 3.03 13.20 -9.38
C LYS A 111 4.54 13.13 -9.11
N GLN A 112 5.02 12.07 -8.41
CA GLN A 112 6.44 11.82 -8.19
C GLN A 112 7.17 11.40 -9.46
N GLY A 113 6.49 10.78 -10.41
CA GLY A 113 7.07 10.34 -11.68
C GLY A 113 7.20 8.83 -11.82
N TYR A 114 6.58 8.01 -10.95
CA TYR A 114 6.53 6.57 -11.13
C TYR A 114 5.69 6.17 -12.33
N TYR A 115 6.07 5.07 -12.98
CA TYR A 115 5.43 4.54 -14.19
C TYR A 115 4.59 3.31 -13.94
N ASN A 116 4.99 2.46 -13.01
CA ASN A 116 4.32 1.19 -12.75
C ASN A 116 4.11 0.98 -11.25
N ALA A 117 2.95 0.44 -10.92
CA ALA A 117 2.63 -0.04 -9.58
C ALA A 117 2.26 -1.52 -9.66
N TYR A 118 2.81 -2.31 -8.76
CA TYR A 118 2.50 -3.73 -8.59
C TYR A 118 1.86 -3.98 -7.23
N ALA A 119 1.15 -5.08 -7.13
CA ALA A 119 0.62 -5.59 -5.87
C ALA A 119 0.75 -7.12 -5.86
N CYS A 120 1.27 -7.64 -4.75
CA CYS A 120 1.46 -9.06 -4.51
C CYS A 120 0.33 -9.56 -3.59
N ILE A 121 -0.48 -10.50 -4.06
CA ILE A 121 -1.73 -10.89 -3.41
C ILE A 121 -1.79 -12.42 -3.28
N THR A 122 -2.04 -12.94 -2.08
CA THR A 122 -2.35 -14.36 -1.91
C THR A 122 -3.59 -14.73 -2.72
N ALA A 123 -3.52 -15.73 -3.58
CA ALA A 123 -4.56 -16.06 -4.57
C ALA A 123 -5.94 -16.36 -3.96
N ILE A 124 -5.99 -16.79 -2.70
CA ILE A 124 -7.25 -17.03 -1.99
C ILE A 124 -7.87 -15.76 -1.39
N ASN A 125 -7.17 -14.63 -1.39
CA ASN A 125 -7.69 -13.35 -0.91
C ASN A 125 -8.55 -12.68 -2.00
N GLN A 126 -9.74 -13.25 -2.23
CA GLN A 126 -10.65 -12.78 -3.26
C GLN A 126 -11.08 -11.31 -3.09
N ASN A 127 -11.15 -10.84 -1.84
CA ASN A 127 -11.48 -9.44 -1.56
C ASN A 127 -10.41 -8.50 -2.11
N SER A 128 -9.13 -8.82 -1.89
CA SER A 128 -8.02 -8.03 -2.41
C SER A 128 -7.92 -8.12 -3.95
N LEU A 129 -8.11 -9.30 -4.54
CA LEU A 129 -8.13 -9.45 -5.99
C LEU A 129 -9.21 -8.58 -6.64
N ASN A 130 -10.43 -8.60 -6.09
CA ASN A 130 -11.54 -7.78 -6.57
C ASN A 130 -11.29 -6.27 -6.34
N PHE A 131 -10.69 -5.91 -5.20
CA PHE A 131 -10.31 -4.55 -4.89
C PHE A 131 -9.33 -4.00 -5.94
N HIS A 132 -8.24 -4.72 -6.24
CA HIS A 132 -7.24 -4.27 -7.20
C HIS A 132 -7.83 -4.16 -8.62
N LYS A 133 -8.71 -5.09 -9.03
CA LYS A 133 -9.44 -4.97 -10.31
C LYS A 133 -10.28 -3.69 -10.37
N ARG A 134 -11.02 -3.36 -9.31
CA ARG A 134 -11.80 -2.10 -9.25
C ARG A 134 -10.92 -0.85 -9.29
N MET A 135 -9.71 -0.93 -8.72
CA MET A 135 -8.71 0.15 -8.79
C MET A 135 -7.98 0.23 -10.13
N GLY A 136 -8.37 -0.61 -11.12
CA GLY A 136 -7.83 -0.60 -12.47
C GLY A 136 -6.47 -1.30 -12.61
N PHE A 137 -6.16 -2.24 -11.71
CA PHE A 137 -5.04 -3.15 -11.88
C PHE A 137 -5.44 -4.34 -12.75
N GLU A 138 -4.49 -4.83 -13.54
CA GLU A 138 -4.60 -5.99 -14.41
C GLU A 138 -3.80 -7.16 -13.88
N ASP A 139 -4.21 -8.39 -14.20
CA ASP A 139 -3.47 -9.59 -13.84
C ASP A 139 -2.11 -9.61 -14.55
N ALA A 140 -1.04 -9.70 -13.79
CA ALA A 140 0.34 -9.78 -14.27
C ALA A 140 0.94 -11.18 -14.11
N GLY A 141 0.16 -12.15 -13.63
CA GLY A 141 0.55 -13.55 -13.51
C GLY A 141 0.44 -14.12 -12.11
N THR A 142 0.56 -15.45 -12.03
CA THR A 142 0.45 -16.20 -10.79
C THR A 142 1.67 -17.10 -10.57
N HIS A 143 2.29 -16.95 -9.42
CA HIS A 143 3.34 -17.85 -8.94
C HIS A 143 2.70 -18.98 -8.13
N LYS A 144 2.79 -20.20 -8.66
CA LYS A 144 2.21 -21.38 -8.02
C LYS A 144 3.05 -21.82 -6.82
N LEU A 145 2.35 -22.15 -5.72
CA LEU A 145 2.96 -22.70 -4.50
C LEU A 145 4.16 -21.87 -4.03
N ALA A 146 4.04 -20.54 -4.10
CA ALA A 146 5.14 -19.62 -3.83
C ALA A 146 5.40 -19.38 -2.34
N GLY A 147 4.38 -19.57 -1.49
CA GLY A 147 4.51 -19.40 -0.04
C GLY A 147 3.89 -20.57 0.72
N PHE A 148 4.43 -20.84 1.93
CA PHE A 148 3.87 -21.84 2.83
C PHE A 148 3.46 -21.16 4.13
N LYS A 149 2.19 -21.27 4.54
CA LYS A 149 1.70 -20.70 5.80
C LYS A 149 0.46 -21.44 6.29
N HIS A 150 0.29 -21.54 7.62
CA HIS A 150 -0.81 -22.26 8.26
C HIS A 150 -0.99 -23.68 7.68
N GLY A 151 0.13 -24.41 7.50
CA GLY A 151 0.14 -25.80 7.08
C GLY A 151 -0.18 -26.06 5.60
N ARG A 152 -0.19 -25.03 4.76
CA ARG A 152 -0.51 -25.17 3.32
C ARG A 152 0.36 -24.31 2.41
N TRP A 153 0.59 -24.81 1.20
CA TRP A 153 1.17 -24.05 0.11
C TRP A 153 0.15 -23.09 -0.50
N LEU A 154 0.59 -21.92 -0.86
CA LEU A 154 -0.24 -20.82 -1.35
C LEU A 154 0.28 -20.29 -2.67
N ASP A 155 -0.61 -20.09 -3.61
CA ASP A 155 -0.32 -19.35 -4.83
C ASP A 155 -0.33 -17.84 -4.53
N VAL A 156 0.47 -17.08 -5.30
CA VAL A 156 0.58 -15.64 -5.22
C VAL A 156 0.27 -15.04 -6.58
N CYS A 157 -0.72 -14.17 -6.64
CA CYS A 157 -1.08 -13.41 -7.82
C CYS A 157 -0.37 -12.06 -7.79
N TRP A 158 0.20 -11.68 -8.93
CA TRP A 158 0.72 -10.33 -9.16
C TRP A 158 -0.28 -9.55 -10.00
N TYR A 159 -0.57 -8.34 -9.56
CA TYR A 159 -1.39 -7.39 -10.27
C TYR A 159 -0.56 -6.16 -10.59
N SER A 160 -0.77 -5.54 -11.74
CA SER A 160 -0.02 -4.35 -12.15
C SER A 160 -0.94 -3.25 -12.65
N LYS A 161 -0.50 -2.01 -12.47
CA LYS A 161 -1.14 -0.84 -13.03
C LYS A 161 -0.10 0.08 -13.64
N ARG A 162 -0.31 0.47 -14.90
CA ARG A 162 0.45 1.53 -15.54
C ARG A 162 -0.07 2.88 -15.05
N LEU A 163 0.82 3.72 -14.48
CA LEU A 163 0.49 5.05 -13.99
C LEU A 163 0.64 6.12 -15.07
N LYS A 164 1.64 5.96 -15.95
CA LYS A 164 1.89 6.86 -17.08
C LYS A 164 1.88 6.09 -18.40
N ALA A 165 1.19 6.64 -19.38
CA ALA A 165 1.03 5.99 -20.68
C ALA A 165 2.24 6.17 -21.62
N ASP A 166 3.07 7.21 -21.41
CA ASP A 166 4.22 7.48 -22.27
C ASP A 166 5.29 6.39 -22.13
N THR A 167 6.11 6.24 -23.17
CA THR A 167 7.24 5.31 -23.25
C THR A 167 8.57 6.07 -23.43
N GLU A 168 8.57 7.37 -23.24
CA GLU A 168 9.77 8.19 -23.30
C GLU A 168 10.70 7.87 -22.12
N ALA A 169 11.96 8.29 -22.23
CA ALA A 169 12.91 8.15 -21.13
C ALA A 169 12.39 8.86 -19.89
N PRO A 170 12.31 8.18 -18.74
CA PRO A 170 11.72 8.74 -17.55
C PRO A 170 12.55 9.93 -17.03
N GLN A 171 11.87 10.95 -16.54
CA GLN A 171 12.49 12.04 -15.82
C GLN A 171 12.84 11.62 -14.40
N PRO A 172 13.83 12.25 -13.74
CA PRO A 172 14.15 11.98 -12.35
C PRO A 172 12.92 12.04 -11.44
N LEU A 173 12.80 11.08 -10.54
CA LEU A 173 11.71 11.05 -9.56
C LEU A 173 11.78 12.24 -8.61
N LYS A 174 10.63 12.82 -8.29
CA LYS A 174 10.53 13.80 -7.21
C LYS A 174 10.59 13.07 -5.87
N PRO A 175 11.43 13.49 -4.92
CA PRO A 175 11.48 12.85 -3.61
C PRO A 175 10.17 13.04 -2.85
N VAL A 176 9.84 12.10 -1.95
CA VAL A 176 8.62 12.18 -1.15
C VAL A 176 8.58 13.46 -0.30
N SER A 177 9.73 13.97 0.13
CA SER A 177 9.87 15.22 0.89
C SER A 177 9.47 16.49 0.11
N ALA A 178 9.32 16.41 -1.21
CA ALA A 178 8.81 17.51 -2.01
C ALA A 178 7.28 17.71 -1.90
N PHE A 179 6.59 16.81 -1.19
CA PHE A 179 5.13 16.81 -1.06
C PHE A 179 4.70 16.98 0.39
N SER A 180 3.51 17.53 0.57
CA SER A 180 2.86 17.77 1.85
C SER A 180 1.46 17.13 1.88
N ASN A 181 0.79 17.18 3.02
CA ASN A 181 -0.60 16.71 3.13
C ASN A 181 -1.58 17.47 2.21
N ASN A 182 -1.23 18.68 1.77
CA ASN A 182 -2.07 19.46 0.85
C ASN A 182 -2.03 18.92 -0.59
N ASP A 183 -1.04 18.09 -0.92
CA ASP A 183 -0.87 17.49 -2.24
C ASP A 183 -1.64 16.17 -2.38
N LEU A 184 -2.18 15.63 -1.27
CA LEU A 184 -2.89 14.36 -1.20
C LEU A 184 -4.38 14.54 -1.52
N LEU A 185 -4.92 13.63 -2.33
CA LEU A 185 -6.36 13.49 -2.51
C LEU A 185 -7.02 13.13 -1.17
N GLN A 186 -8.08 13.86 -0.83
CA GLN A 186 -8.82 13.63 0.39
C GLN A 186 -10.05 12.71 0.17
N PRO A 187 -10.57 12.02 1.20
CA PRO A 187 -11.68 11.07 1.04
C PRO A 187 -12.89 11.64 0.32
N HIS A 188 -13.23 12.91 0.57
CA HIS A 188 -14.37 13.60 -0.07
C HIS A 188 -14.17 13.93 -1.55
N GLU A 189 -12.94 13.83 -2.06
CA GLU A 189 -12.60 14.08 -3.48
C GLU A 189 -12.64 12.77 -4.29
N THR A 190 -12.40 11.62 -3.64
CA THR A 190 -12.36 10.30 -4.28
C THR A 190 -13.73 9.90 -4.86
N TYR A 191 -14.84 10.37 -4.29
CA TYR A 191 -16.21 10.02 -4.70
C TYR A 191 -16.88 11.03 -5.62
N LYS A 192 -16.15 12.03 -6.14
CA LYS A 192 -16.70 13.04 -7.06
C LYS A 192 -16.56 12.68 -8.54
N LYS A 193 -16.12 11.46 -8.85
CA LYS A 193 -15.95 10.99 -10.24
C LYS A 193 -17.00 9.97 -10.64
#